data_0619ae8d5504a299d1dcf7bf16a0a57e
#
_entry.id   0619ae8d5504a299d1dcf7bf16a0a57e
#
_cell.length_a   1.000
_cell.length_b   1.000
_cell.length_c   1.000
_cell.angle_alpha   90.00
_cell.angle_beta   90.00
_cell.angle_gamma   90.00
#
_symmetry.space_group_name_H-M   'P 1'
#
loop_
_entity.id
_entity.type
_entity.pdbx_description
1 polymer ?
#
loop_
_entity_poly.entity_id
_entity_poly.type
_entity_poly.pdbx_seq_one_letter_code
_entity_poly.pdbx_strand_id
1 'polypeptide(L)'
;MSLITNVMDHSLDDGYAEAAARRKSLGEGGLPKTLRAKLGLAGGLVLAALVVTVGASQAHVAAPVVAKERQELIDRIDRETAAADKLESGVDRLREDVGARQRAALRQTGGSQADLVSLLSGATAVHGPGVKLVVNDAKEASTGGDGTNPRESAGFSDTGRVRDRDMQRVVNGLWASGAEAVSINGQRLTALSAIRAAGDAILVDNRPLVPPYTVLAVGDGRKLSTAFQNSADGLYLHALQDNFGIRTAISAEGDVRLPAAPSVIVRTAQPSAEQAEKTEKGTS
;
A
#
# COMPACT_ATOMS: atom_id res chain seq x y z
N MET A 1 -7.28 43.37 -10.23
CA MET A 1 -7.65 43.20 -8.82
C MET A 1 -8.44 41.91 -8.69
N SER A 2 -7.95 40.95 -7.91
CA SER A 2 -8.52 39.58 -7.84
C SER A 2 -9.78 39.60 -6.97
N LEU A 3 -10.85 38.92 -7.41
CA LEU A 3 -12.09 38.68 -6.65
C LEU A 3 -11.84 38.06 -5.27
N ILE A 4 -10.77 37.29 -5.13
CA ILE A 4 -10.35 36.66 -3.87
C ILE A 4 -9.90 37.67 -2.82
N THR A 5 -9.19 38.74 -3.21
CA THR A 5 -8.73 39.77 -2.29
C THR A 5 -9.91 40.60 -1.75
N ASN A 6 -10.93 40.84 -2.59
CA ASN A 6 -12.13 41.58 -2.18
C ASN A 6 -13.02 40.77 -1.21
N VAL A 7 -13.05 39.45 -1.35
CA VAL A 7 -13.80 38.57 -0.42
C VAL A 7 -13.07 38.40 0.92
N MET A 8 -11.75 38.40 0.93
CA MET A 8 -10.98 38.33 2.19
C MET A 8 -11.03 39.61 3.02
N ASP A 9 -11.07 40.79 2.36
CA ASP A 9 -11.04 42.06 3.08
C ASP A 9 -12.41 42.52 3.59
N HIS A 10 -13.53 42.02 3.05
CA HIS A 10 -14.88 42.58 3.33
C HIS A 10 -15.97 41.57 3.78
N SER A 11 -15.68 40.29 3.97
CA SER A 11 -16.76 39.29 4.13
C SER A 11 -17.26 39.06 5.55
N LEU A 12 -16.51 39.44 6.58
CA LEU A 12 -16.93 39.20 7.98
C LEU A 12 -17.01 40.48 8.83
N ASP A 13 -16.23 41.54 8.50
CA ASP A 13 -16.13 42.73 9.33
C ASP A 13 -17.30 43.71 9.09
N ASP A 14 -17.76 43.84 7.85
CA ASP A 14 -18.86 44.76 7.51
C ASP A 14 -20.21 44.35 8.10
N GLY A 15 -20.48 43.06 8.16
CA GLY A 15 -21.72 42.53 8.76
C GLY A 15 -21.79 42.76 10.27
N TYR A 16 -20.66 42.64 10.96
CA TYR A 16 -20.58 42.91 12.39
C TYR A 16 -20.56 44.38 12.68
N ALA A 17 -19.92 45.22 11.85
CA ALA A 17 -19.90 46.69 11.97
C ALA A 17 -21.32 47.27 11.73
N GLU A 18 -22.03 46.76 10.73
CA GLU A 18 -23.40 47.18 10.46
C GLU A 18 -24.40 46.75 11.55
N ALA A 19 -24.26 45.50 12.06
CA ALA A 19 -25.05 45.02 13.19
C ALA A 19 -24.77 45.83 14.48
N ALA A 20 -23.52 46.20 14.71
CA ALA A 20 -23.12 47.05 15.85
C ALA A 20 -23.64 48.49 15.69
N ALA A 21 -23.61 49.07 14.48
CA ALA A 21 -24.16 50.38 14.18
C ALA A 21 -25.69 50.40 14.36
N ARG A 22 -26.42 49.41 13.91
CA ARG A 22 -27.87 49.27 14.12
C ARG A 22 -28.24 49.11 15.60
N ARG A 23 -27.48 48.37 16.40
CA ARG A 23 -27.66 48.26 17.85
C ARG A 23 -27.44 49.61 18.55
N LYS A 24 -26.43 50.36 18.10
CA LYS A 24 -26.13 51.68 18.64
C LYS A 24 -27.20 52.73 18.29
N SER A 25 -27.79 52.69 17.09
CA SER A 25 -28.86 53.58 16.64
C SER A 25 -30.21 53.29 17.31
N LEU A 26 -30.45 52.01 17.74
CA LEU A 26 -31.64 51.61 18.47
C LEU A 26 -31.56 51.86 19.99
N GLY A 27 -30.46 52.40 20.50
CA GLY A 27 -30.29 52.74 21.92
C GLY A 27 -30.19 51.52 22.85
N GLU A 28 -30.03 50.32 22.32
CA GLU A 28 -30.02 49.04 23.08
C GLU A 28 -28.60 48.59 23.45
N GLY A 29 -27.76 49.50 23.86
CA GLY A 29 -26.36 49.20 24.22
C GLY A 29 -26.10 49.17 25.73
N GLY A 30 -27.07 48.78 26.53
CA GLY A 30 -26.86 48.70 27.97
C GLY A 30 -27.49 47.46 28.62
N LEU A 31 -26.89 47.01 29.73
CA LEU A 31 -27.51 45.98 30.57
C LEU A 31 -28.92 46.33 30.91
N PRO A 32 -29.83 45.35 30.90
CA PRO A 32 -31.28 45.58 31.11
C PRO A 32 -31.52 46.33 32.42
N LYS A 33 -32.18 47.50 32.34
CA LYS A 33 -32.39 48.40 33.48
C LYS A 33 -33.54 47.96 34.36
N THR A 34 -34.48 47.16 33.86
CA THR A 34 -35.65 46.71 34.63
C THR A 34 -35.36 45.42 35.40
N LEU A 35 -35.91 45.29 36.59
CA LEU A 35 -35.68 44.12 37.47
C LEU A 35 -36.10 42.79 36.78
N ARG A 36 -37.15 42.78 36.00
CA ARG A 36 -37.62 41.62 35.22
C ARG A 36 -36.67 41.23 34.10
N ALA A 37 -36.08 42.19 33.42
CA ALA A 37 -35.09 41.94 32.36
C ALA A 37 -33.73 41.48 32.91
N LYS A 38 -33.32 41.95 34.08
CA LYS A 38 -32.13 41.44 34.82
C LYS A 38 -32.35 40.01 35.28
N LEU A 39 -33.52 39.67 35.79
CA LEU A 39 -33.90 38.29 36.13
C LEU A 39 -33.92 37.37 34.95
N GLY A 40 -34.44 37.79 33.78
CA GLY A 40 -34.37 37.02 32.53
C GLY A 40 -32.96 36.81 32.05
N LEU A 41 -32.08 37.79 32.06
CA LEU A 41 -30.67 37.66 31.72
C LEU A 41 -29.91 36.69 32.68
N ALA A 42 -30.18 36.81 33.98
CA ALA A 42 -29.60 35.92 35.00
C ALA A 42 -30.07 34.49 34.78
N GLY A 43 -31.35 34.28 34.51
CA GLY A 43 -31.92 32.95 34.22
C GLY A 43 -31.31 32.34 32.94
N GLY A 44 -31.14 33.15 31.88
CA GLY A 44 -30.49 32.72 30.62
C GLY A 44 -29.02 32.34 30.82
N LEU A 45 -28.27 33.11 31.62
CA LEU A 45 -26.85 32.79 31.95
C LEU A 45 -26.73 31.53 32.78
N VAL A 46 -27.63 31.32 33.77
CA VAL A 46 -27.64 30.08 34.58
C VAL A 46 -27.96 28.88 33.70
N LEU A 47 -28.90 29.01 32.75
CA LEU A 47 -29.24 27.92 31.84
C LEU A 47 -28.11 27.62 30.86
N ALA A 48 -27.46 28.62 30.33
CA ALA A 48 -26.27 28.46 29.49
C ALA A 48 -25.10 27.81 30.27
N ALA A 49 -24.83 28.25 31.51
CA ALA A 49 -23.83 27.63 32.38
C ALA A 49 -24.14 26.16 32.70
N LEU A 50 -25.40 25.82 32.87
CA LEU A 50 -25.88 24.47 33.15
C LEU A 50 -25.68 23.56 31.91
N VAL A 51 -26.00 24.05 30.70
CA VAL A 51 -25.75 23.30 29.45
C VAL A 51 -24.26 23.05 29.24
N VAL A 52 -23.42 24.08 29.46
CA VAL A 52 -21.96 23.97 29.33
C VAL A 52 -21.38 22.99 30.37
N THR A 53 -21.86 23.03 31.62
CA THR A 53 -21.39 22.12 32.66
C THR A 53 -21.80 20.66 32.38
N VAL A 54 -23.04 20.43 31.94
CA VAL A 54 -23.50 19.08 31.57
C VAL A 54 -22.72 18.58 30.34
N GLY A 55 -22.51 19.43 29.31
CA GLY A 55 -21.70 19.06 28.14
C GLY A 55 -20.25 18.72 28.50
N ALA A 56 -19.61 19.55 29.35
CA ALA A 56 -18.25 19.30 29.83
C ALA A 56 -18.15 18.02 30.68
N SER A 57 -19.12 17.74 31.54
CA SER A 57 -19.13 16.53 32.35
C SER A 57 -19.29 15.27 31.52
N GLN A 58 -20.15 15.29 30.48
CA GLN A 58 -20.28 14.16 29.54
C GLN A 58 -18.99 13.93 28.73
N ALA A 59 -18.32 14.99 28.28
CA ALA A 59 -17.05 14.88 27.58
C ALA A 59 -15.94 14.26 28.46
N HIS A 60 -15.88 14.63 29.73
CA HIS A 60 -14.92 14.05 30.68
C HIS A 60 -15.19 12.59 31.04
N VAL A 61 -16.45 12.15 31.04
CA VAL A 61 -16.83 10.74 31.29
C VAL A 61 -16.61 9.88 30.05
N ALA A 62 -16.85 10.41 28.83
CA ALA A 62 -16.70 9.67 27.59
C ALA A 62 -15.22 9.50 27.15
N ALA A 63 -14.37 10.47 27.45
CA ALA A 63 -12.96 10.46 27.01
C ALA A 63 -12.17 9.21 27.46
N PRO A 64 -12.23 8.73 28.71
CA PRO A 64 -11.52 7.54 29.13
C PRO A 64 -12.06 6.25 28.50
N VAL A 65 -13.38 6.19 28.20
CA VAL A 65 -14.01 5.03 27.54
C VAL A 65 -13.49 4.91 26.10
N VAL A 66 -13.51 6.00 25.35
CA VAL A 66 -12.99 6.03 23.96
C VAL A 66 -11.50 5.71 23.91
N ALA A 67 -10.72 6.23 24.87
CA ALA A 67 -9.29 5.92 24.97
C ALA A 67 -9.05 4.43 25.25
N LYS A 68 -9.86 3.82 26.12
CA LYS A 68 -9.78 2.39 26.43
C LYS A 68 -10.17 1.52 25.24
N GLU A 69 -11.29 1.83 24.59
CA GLU A 69 -11.72 1.12 23.36
C GLU A 69 -10.66 1.20 22.26
N ARG A 70 -10.06 2.38 22.07
CA ARG A 70 -8.96 2.55 21.12
C ARG A 70 -7.75 1.67 21.49
N GLN A 71 -7.38 1.62 22.75
CA GLN A 71 -6.27 0.79 23.20
C GLN A 71 -6.57 -0.69 23.02
N GLU A 72 -7.79 -1.14 23.34
CA GLU A 72 -8.21 -2.54 23.12
C GLU A 72 -8.18 -2.93 21.62
N LEU A 73 -8.55 -1.99 20.73
CA LEU A 73 -8.45 -2.20 19.28
C LEU A 73 -6.99 -2.30 18.82
N ILE A 74 -6.13 -1.42 19.31
CA ILE A 74 -4.67 -1.48 19.02
C ILE A 74 -4.10 -2.81 19.49
N ASP A 75 -4.34 -3.18 20.73
CA ASP A 75 -3.85 -4.45 21.29
C ASP A 75 -4.39 -5.68 20.57
N ARG A 76 -5.62 -5.59 20.02
CA ARG A 76 -6.20 -6.64 19.18
C ARG A 76 -5.50 -6.70 17.83
N ILE A 77 -5.30 -5.56 17.17
CA ILE A 77 -4.59 -5.48 15.88
C ILE A 77 -3.19 -6.05 16.02
N ASP A 78 -2.46 -5.67 17.08
CA ASP A 78 -1.10 -6.15 17.33
C ASP A 78 -1.06 -7.66 17.53
N ARG A 79 -2.01 -8.23 18.30
CA ARG A 79 -2.11 -9.69 18.51
C ARG A 79 -2.43 -10.44 17.19
N GLU A 80 -3.40 -9.95 16.42
CA GLU A 80 -3.79 -10.59 15.16
C GLU A 80 -2.67 -10.48 14.13
N THR A 81 -1.97 -9.34 14.07
CA THR A 81 -0.80 -9.14 13.20
C THR A 81 0.32 -10.11 13.58
N ALA A 82 0.67 -10.20 14.86
CA ALA A 82 1.69 -11.14 15.32
C ALA A 82 1.31 -12.62 15.07
N ALA A 83 0.03 -12.96 15.18
CA ALA A 83 -0.46 -14.29 14.84
C ALA A 83 -0.36 -14.57 13.33
N ALA A 84 -0.72 -13.60 12.50
CA ALA A 84 -0.59 -13.68 11.03
C ALA A 84 0.87 -13.84 10.61
N ASP A 85 1.79 -13.05 11.16
CA ASP A 85 3.24 -13.12 10.89
C ASP A 85 3.82 -14.49 11.27
N LYS A 86 3.35 -15.05 12.38
CA LYS A 86 3.76 -16.39 12.81
C LYS A 86 3.28 -17.47 11.86
N LEU A 87 2.04 -17.39 11.39
CA LEU A 87 1.49 -18.32 10.39
C LEU A 87 2.22 -18.18 9.06
N GLU A 88 2.50 -16.96 8.61
CA GLU A 88 3.25 -16.69 7.39
C GLU A 88 4.66 -17.29 7.47
N SER A 89 5.38 -17.06 8.58
CA SER A 89 6.70 -17.67 8.81
C SER A 89 6.65 -19.19 8.84
N GLY A 90 5.55 -19.76 9.32
CA GLY A 90 5.30 -21.22 9.30
C GLY A 90 5.11 -21.75 7.89
N VAL A 91 4.29 -21.07 7.10
CA VAL A 91 4.05 -21.42 5.68
C VAL A 91 5.35 -21.32 4.87
N ASP A 92 6.15 -20.29 5.10
CA ASP A 92 7.42 -20.14 4.37
C ASP A 92 8.41 -21.24 4.69
N ARG A 93 8.55 -21.62 5.95
CA ARG A 93 9.38 -22.80 6.32
C ARG A 93 8.91 -24.06 5.66
N LEU A 94 7.60 -24.32 5.66
CA LEU A 94 7.05 -25.51 4.99
C LEU A 94 7.29 -25.48 3.47
N ARG A 95 7.18 -24.33 2.82
CA ARG A 95 7.49 -24.17 1.39
C ARG A 95 8.96 -24.44 1.11
N GLU A 96 9.83 -23.93 1.95
CA GLU A 96 11.28 -24.15 1.85
C GLU A 96 11.63 -25.64 2.01
N ASP A 97 11.05 -26.31 2.99
CA ASP A 97 11.21 -27.74 3.22
C ASP A 97 10.72 -28.59 2.03
N VAL A 98 9.52 -28.28 1.51
CA VAL A 98 8.98 -28.96 0.33
C VAL A 98 9.89 -28.73 -0.88
N GLY A 99 10.32 -27.48 -1.11
CA GLY A 99 11.25 -27.15 -2.19
C GLY A 99 12.60 -27.88 -2.06
N ALA A 100 13.14 -27.97 -0.85
CA ALA A 100 14.38 -28.73 -0.59
C ALA A 100 14.23 -30.23 -0.88
N ARG A 101 13.13 -30.84 -0.45
CA ARG A 101 12.84 -32.26 -0.72
C ARG A 101 12.64 -32.52 -2.21
N GLN A 102 11.95 -31.65 -2.91
CA GLN A 102 11.75 -31.77 -4.36
C GLN A 102 13.08 -31.66 -5.11
N ARG A 103 13.95 -30.69 -4.77
CA ARG A 103 15.28 -30.57 -5.36
C ARG A 103 16.15 -31.79 -5.08
N ALA A 104 16.08 -32.34 -3.87
CA ALA A 104 16.82 -33.56 -3.53
C ALA A 104 16.35 -34.76 -4.36
N ALA A 105 15.01 -34.94 -4.53
CA ALA A 105 14.46 -36.00 -5.35
C ALA A 105 14.84 -35.85 -6.83
N LEU A 106 14.79 -34.64 -7.37
CA LEU A 106 15.21 -34.34 -8.75
C LEU A 106 16.69 -34.67 -9.00
N ARG A 107 17.58 -34.33 -8.05
CA ARG A 107 19.02 -34.66 -8.16
C ARG A 107 19.30 -36.16 -8.18
N GLN A 108 18.50 -36.94 -7.48
CA GLN A 108 18.66 -38.40 -7.46
C GLN A 108 18.25 -39.06 -8.79
N THR A 109 17.30 -38.45 -9.52
CA THR A 109 16.68 -39.12 -10.68
C THR A 109 17.05 -38.47 -12.02
N GLY A 110 17.47 -37.16 -12.05
CA GLY A 110 17.49 -36.39 -13.29
C GLY A 110 18.85 -35.84 -13.78
N GLY A 111 19.93 -35.99 -13.03
CA GLY A 111 21.24 -35.49 -13.43
C GLY A 111 21.24 -33.98 -13.83
N SER A 112 22.08 -33.61 -14.80
CA SER A 112 22.23 -32.22 -15.28
C SER A 112 20.96 -31.62 -15.91
N GLN A 113 20.08 -32.42 -16.46
CA GLN A 113 18.81 -31.98 -17.02
C GLN A 113 17.83 -31.52 -15.93
N ALA A 114 17.81 -32.21 -14.78
CA ALA A 114 16.97 -31.81 -13.65
C ALA A 114 17.43 -30.45 -13.05
N ASP A 115 18.73 -30.21 -13.00
CA ASP A 115 19.28 -28.91 -12.54
C ASP A 115 18.86 -27.76 -13.48
N LEU A 116 18.92 -27.99 -14.80
CA LEU A 116 18.47 -27.03 -15.80
C LEU A 116 16.97 -26.74 -15.70
N VAL A 117 16.15 -27.78 -15.57
CA VAL A 117 14.70 -27.63 -15.38
C VAL A 117 14.39 -26.89 -14.11
N SER A 118 15.09 -27.18 -13.00
CA SER A 118 14.93 -26.47 -11.73
C SER A 118 15.31 -24.99 -11.84
N LEU A 119 16.34 -24.67 -12.60
CA LEU A 119 16.75 -23.27 -12.87
C LEU A 119 15.69 -22.54 -13.69
N LEU A 120 15.26 -23.12 -14.82
CA LEU A 120 14.30 -22.51 -15.75
C LEU A 120 12.90 -22.35 -15.13
N SER A 121 12.49 -23.30 -14.29
CA SER A 121 11.22 -23.20 -13.54
C SER A 121 11.26 -22.21 -12.38
N GLY A 122 12.43 -21.67 -12.05
CA GLY A 122 12.60 -20.78 -10.91
C GLY A 122 12.71 -21.49 -9.56
N ALA A 123 12.76 -22.81 -9.52
CA ALA A 123 12.85 -23.62 -8.30
C ALA A 123 14.21 -23.49 -7.60
N THR A 124 15.19 -22.88 -8.25
CA THR A 124 16.55 -22.63 -7.71
C THR A 124 16.74 -21.14 -7.49
N ALA A 125 17.34 -20.78 -6.35
CA ALA A 125 17.78 -19.42 -6.10
C ALA A 125 18.86 -19.01 -7.13
N VAL A 126 18.80 -17.76 -7.58
CA VAL A 126 19.73 -17.21 -8.57
C VAL A 126 20.35 -15.93 -8.09
N HIS A 127 21.54 -15.61 -8.56
CA HIS A 127 22.17 -14.34 -8.33
C HIS A 127 23.00 -13.92 -9.56
N GLY A 128 23.24 -12.66 -9.70
CA GLY A 128 24.04 -12.10 -10.80
C GLY A 128 23.87 -10.58 -10.90
N PRO A 129 24.52 -9.97 -11.90
CA PRO A 129 24.27 -8.55 -12.19
C PRO A 129 22.79 -8.36 -12.52
N GLY A 130 22.28 -7.14 -12.29
CA GLY A 130 20.88 -6.88 -12.53
C GLY A 130 20.46 -5.45 -12.23
N VAL A 131 19.18 -5.26 -12.01
CA VAL A 131 18.59 -3.99 -11.60
C VAL A 131 17.75 -4.15 -10.33
N LYS A 132 17.78 -3.08 -9.54
CA LYS A 132 16.86 -2.86 -8.42
C LYS A 132 15.96 -1.68 -8.79
N LEU A 133 14.67 -1.93 -8.88
CA LEU A 133 13.64 -0.91 -9.08
C LEU A 133 12.79 -0.82 -7.82
N VAL A 134 12.72 0.35 -7.23
CA VAL A 134 11.85 0.62 -6.07
C VAL A 134 10.69 1.48 -6.55
N VAL A 135 9.48 1.04 -6.29
CA VAL A 135 8.24 1.77 -6.59
C VAL A 135 7.50 2.00 -5.28
N ASN A 136 7.10 3.22 -5.03
CA ASN A 136 6.40 3.60 -3.81
C ASN A 136 5.22 4.52 -4.12
N ASP A 137 4.21 4.47 -3.31
CA ASP A 137 3.05 5.37 -3.38
C ASP A 137 3.47 6.83 -3.28
N ALA A 138 2.63 7.74 -3.76
CA ALA A 138 2.79 9.18 -3.55
C ALA A 138 2.83 9.49 -2.04
N LYS A 139 3.47 10.59 -1.66
CA LYS A 139 3.58 10.97 -0.26
C LYS A 139 2.21 11.20 0.38
N GLU A 140 1.31 11.84 -0.35
CA GLU A 140 -0.05 12.15 0.10
C GLU A 140 -0.91 10.88 0.28
N ALA A 141 -0.69 9.84 -0.52
CA ALA A 141 -1.39 8.57 -0.41
C ALA A 141 -0.88 7.71 0.75
N SER A 142 0.39 7.89 1.16
CA SER A 142 1.00 7.11 2.26
C SER A 142 0.72 7.68 3.65
N THR A 143 0.45 8.97 3.76
CA THR A 143 -0.07 9.60 4.98
C THR A 143 -1.59 9.47 4.98
N GLY A 144 -2.13 8.31 5.33
CA GLY A 144 -3.57 8.09 5.43
C GLY A 144 -4.25 9.31 6.04
N GLY A 145 -5.10 9.99 5.25
CA GLY A 145 -5.54 11.37 5.41
C GLY A 145 -5.72 11.79 6.87
N ASP A 146 -5.07 12.87 7.22
CA ASP A 146 -5.30 13.56 8.49
C ASP A 146 -6.82 13.74 8.65
N GLY A 147 -7.40 13.13 9.69
CA GLY A 147 -8.83 12.86 9.87
C GLY A 147 -9.76 14.06 9.97
N THR A 148 -9.44 15.17 9.29
CA THR A 148 -10.23 16.40 9.31
C THR A 148 -11.41 16.42 8.35
N ASN A 149 -11.40 15.61 7.25
CA ASN A 149 -12.55 15.52 6.34
C ASN A 149 -12.66 14.15 5.66
N PRO A 150 -13.47 13.20 6.22
CA PRO A 150 -13.65 11.85 5.65
C PRO A 150 -14.24 11.84 4.22
N ARG A 151 -14.88 12.93 3.78
CA ARG A 151 -15.48 13.02 2.45
C ARG A 151 -14.53 13.48 1.35
N GLU A 152 -13.48 14.24 1.70
CA GLU A 152 -12.47 14.69 0.74
C GLU A 152 -11.35 13.66 0.56
N SER A 153 -11.05 12.87 1.59
CA SER A 153 -10.02 11.83 1.53
C SER A 153 -10.43 10.61 0.69
N ALA A 154 -11.72 10.28 0.60
CA ALA A 154 -12.19 9.08 -0.12
C ALA A 154 -12.06 9.17 -1.65
N GLY A 155 -12.03 10.37 -2.25
CA GLY A 155 -11.94 10.57 -3.70
C GLY A 155 -10.51 10.73 -4.24
N PHE A 156 -9.59 11.28 -3.45
CA PHE A 156 -8.22 11.61 -3.86
C PHE A 156 -7.16 10.64 -3.33
N SER A 157 -7.43 9.89 -2.27
CA SER A 157 -6.48 8.96 -1.64
C SER A 157 -6.10 7.77 -2.54
N ASP A 158 -6.92 7.45 -3.53
CA ASP A 158 -6.68 6.33 -4.46
C ASP A 158 -5.82 6.72 -5.69
N THR A 159 -5.65 8.02 -5.95
CA THR A 159 -5.03 8.51 -7.19
C THR A 159 -3.51 8.41 -7.18
N GLY A 160 -2.87 8.34 -6.01
CA GLY A 160 -1.42 8.25 -5.84
C GLY A 160 -0.92 6.88 -5.38
N ARG A 161 -1.75 5.83 -5.42
CA ARG A 161 -1.37 4.46 -5.04
C ARG A 161 -0.95 3.64 -6.24
N VAL A 162 0.09 2.84 -6.05
CA VAL A 162 0.53 1.83 -7.01
C VAL A 162 -0.50 0.69 -7.03
N ARG A 163 -0.94 0.28 -8.21
CA ARG A 163 -1.92 -0.78 -8.40
C ARG A 163 -1.27 -2.06 -8.94
N ASP A 164 -1.98 -3.16 -8.82
CA ASP A 164 -1.56 -4.47 -9.35
C ASP A 164 -1.22 -4.43 -10.83
N ARG A 165 -2.02 -3.73 -11.65
CA ARG A 165 -1.75 -3.54 -13.10
C ARG A 165 -0.46 -2.77 -13.37
N ASP A 166 -0.08 -1.83 -12.49
CA ASP A 166 1.15 -1.05 -12.65
C ASP A 166 2.35 -1.97 -12.37
N MET A 167 2.26 -2.80 -11.34
CA MET A 167 3.28 -3.81 -11.05
C MET A 167 3.36 -4.89 -12.12
N GLN A 168 2.23 -5.33 -12.70
CA GLN A 168 2.22 -6.24 -13.85
C GLN A 168 2.97 -5.63 -15.04
N ARG A 169 2.75 -4.36 -15.34
CA ARG A 169 3.45 -3.65 -16.42
C ARG A 169 4.95 -3.54 -16.15
N VAL A 170 5.33 -3.17 -14.94
CA VAL A 170 6.75 -3.11 -14.52
C VAL A 170 7.43 -4.46 -14.75
N VAL A 171 6.82 -5.55 -14.28
CA VAL A 171 7.39 -6.89 -14.42
C VAL A 171 7.47 -7.32 -15.88
N ASN A 172 6.40 -7.12 -16.65
CA ASN A 172 6.38 -7.46 -18.07
C ASN A 172 7.40 -6.64 -18.86
N GLY A 173 7.54 -5.35 -18.55
CA GLY A 173 8.54 -4.48 -19.15
C GLY A 173 9.97 -4.94 -18.84
N LEU A 174 10.26 -5.41 -17.63
CA LEU A 174 11.57 -5.97 -17.27
C LEU A 174 11.85 -7.28 -18.02
N TRP A 175 10.86 -8.19 -18.11
CA TRP A 175 10.98 -9.42 -18.93
C TRP A 175 11.23 -9.09 -20.40
N ALA A 176 10.44 -8.18 -20.97
CA ALA A 176 10.61 -7.74 -22.36
C ALA A 176 11.96 -7.06 -22.62
N SER A 177 12.54 -6.44 -21.59
CA SER A 177 13.86 -5.80 -21.64
C SER A 177 15.03 -6.77 -21.47
N GLY A 178 14.76 -8.07 -21.28
CA GLY A 178 15.78 -9.11 -21.20
C GLY A 178 16.16 -9.54 -19.79
N ALA A 179 15.26 -9.37 -18.80
CA ALA A 179 15.46 -9.98 -17.49
C ALA A 179 15.39 -11.52 -17.57
N GLU A 180 16.29 -12.19 -16.87
CA GLU A 180 16.34 -13.67 -16.79
C GLU A 180 15.58 -14.20 -15.58
N ALA A 181 15.42 -13.37 -14.55
CA ALA A 181 14.68 -13.69 -13.34
C ALA A 181 14.21 -12.41 -12.67
N VAL A 182 12.99 -12.41 -12.12
CA VAL A 182 12.40 -11.26 -11.44
C VAL A 182 11.84 -11.68 -10.09
N SER A 183 11.91 -10.80 -9.09
CA SER A 183 11.22 -10.94 -7.81
C SER A 183 10.65 -9.60 -7.34
N ILE A 184 9.56 -9.63 -6.56
CA ILE A 184 8.98 -8.46 -5.92
C ILE A 184 8.94 -8.72 -4.42
N ASN A 185 9.53 -7.83 -3.61
CA ASN A 185 9.60 -7.95 -2.14
C ASN A 185 10.02 -9.36 -1.69
N GLY A 186 11.02 -9.96 -2.38
CA GLY A 186 11.49 -11.30 -2.09
C GLY A 186 10.63 -12.44 -2.65
N GLN A 187 9.51 -12.15 -3.33
CA GLN A 187 8.72 -13.17 -4.01
C GLN A 187 9.27 -13.41 -5.43
N ARG A 188 9.89 -14.57 -5.67
CA ARG A 188 10.36 -14.97 -7.00
C ARG A 188 9.18 -15.20 -7.93
N LEU A 189 9.21 -14.54 -9.08
CA LEU A 189 8.20 -14.73 -10.12
C LEU A 189 8.57 -15.88 -11.05
N THR A 190 7.55 -16.62 -11.46
CA THR A 190 7.62 -17.70 -12.45
C THR A 190 6.53 -17.49 -13.50
N ALA A 191 6.48 -18.34 -14.52
CA ALA A 191 5.41 -18.33 -15.51
C ALA A 191 4.00 -18.59 -14.92
N LEU A 192 3.90 -19.08 -13.70
CA LEU A 192 2.64 -19.36 -13.01
C LEU A 192 2.31 -18.32 -11.91
N SER A 193 3.19 -17.36 -11.68
CA SER A 193 2.98 -16.34 -10.67
C SER A 193 1.90 -15.37 -11.09
N ALA A 194 1.00 -15.05 -10.15
CA ALA A 194 -0.09 -14.11 -10.36
C ALA A 194 0.14 -12.84 -9.54
N ILE A 195 0.05 -11.67 -10.21
CA ILE A 195 -0.01 -10.35 -9.57
C ILE A 195 -1.46 -9.88 -9.67
N ARG A 196 -2.11 -9.61 -8.55
CA ARG A 196 -3.52 -9.23 -8.51
C ARG A 196 -3.83 -8.30 -7.35
N ALA A 197 -4.94 -7.57 -7.42
CA ALA A 197 -5.45 -6.76 -6.32
C ALA A 197 -6.30 -7.61 -5.35
N ALA A 198 -6.23 -7.26 -4.07
CA ALA A 198 -7.18 -7.70 -3.05
C ALA A 198 -7.46 -6.50 -2.12
N GLY A 199 -8.57 -5.82 -2.37
CA GLY A 199 -8.80 -4.50 -1.77
C GLY A 199 -7.69 -3.53 -2.17
N ASP A 200 -7.08 -2.89 -1.20
CA ASP A 200 -5.98 -1.94 -1.38
C ASP A 200 -4.60 -2.60 -1.48
N ALA A 201 -4.50 -3.90 -1.24
CA ALA A 201 -3.25 -4.64 -1.26
C ALA A 201 -2.97 -5.25 -2.64
N ILE A 202 -1.69 -5.28 -3.03
CA ILE A 202 -1.21 -6.05 -4.18
C ILE A 202 -0.79 -7.43 -3.67
N LEU A 203 -1.33 -8.48 -4.25
CA LEU A 203 -0.93 -9.85 -3.96
C LEU A 203 -0.02 -10.39 -5.06
N VAL A 204 1.07 -11.01 -4.65
CA VAL A 204 1.92 -11.84 -5.51
C VAL A 204 1.86 -13.27 -4.97
N ASP A 205 1.36 -14.19 -5.77
CA ASP A 205 1.15 -15.60 -5.38
C ASP A 205 0.40 -15.76 -4.05
N ASN A 206 -0.66 -14.96 -3.88
CA ASN A 206 -1.49 -14.89 -2.67
C ASN A 206 -0.81 -14.28 -1.42
N ARG A 207 0.38 -13.71 -1.56
CA ARG A 207 1.04 -12.96 -0.48
C ARG A 207 0.77 -11.47 -0.64
N PRO A 208 0.21 -10.81 0.37
CA PRO A 208 0.02 -9.37 0.33
C PRO A 208 1.37 -8.66 0.42
N LEU A 209 1.55 -7.68 -0.45
CA LEU A 209 2.71 -6.80 -0.45
C LEU A 209 2.30 -5.42 0.03
N VAL A 210 3.22 -4.79 0.75
CA VAL A 210 3.10 -3.40 1.18
C VAL A 210 4.19 -2.54 0.53
N PRO A 211 3.92 -1.27 0.23
CA PRO A 211 4.94 -0.36 -0.25
C PRO A 211 6.05 -0.13 0.82
N PRO A 212 7.30 0.16 0.43
CA PRO A 212 7.77 0.26 -0.96
C PRO A 212 7.90 -1.11 -1.64
N TYR A 213 7.50 -1.17 -2.93
CA TYR A 213 7.66 -2.36 -3.75
C TYR A 213 9.07 -2.41 -4.32
N THR A 214 9.87 -3.36 -3.87
CA THR A 214 11.22 -3.58 -4.38
C THR A 214 11.21 -4.70 -5.41
N VAL A 215 11.43 -4.34 -6.66
CA VAL A 215 11.55 -5.29 -7.78
C VAL A 215 13.02 -5.49 -8.06
N LEU A 216 13.47 -6.75 -7.99
CA LEU A 216 14.82 -7.15 -8.37
C LEU A 216 14.74 -7.98 -9.65
N ALA A 217 15.60 -7.68 -10.62
CA ALA A 217 15.69 -8.44 -11.85
C ALA A 217 17.16 -8.75 -12.17
N VAL A 218 17.46 -10.02 -12.45
CA VAL A 218 18.78 -10.48 -12.91
C VAL A 218 18.87 -10.35 -14.42
N GLY A 219 20.01 -9.91 -14.90
CA GLY A 219 20.32 -9.68 -16.32
C GLY A 219 21.49 -8.70 -16.47
N ASP A 220 21.83 -8.28 -17.69
CA ASP A 220 22.83 -7.20 -17.88
C ASP A 220 22.28 -5.88 -17.32
N GLY A 221 22.69 -5.52 -16.10
CA GLY A 221 22.09 -4.42 -15.33
C GLY A 221 22.02 -3.10 -16.09
N ARG A 222 23.05 -2.72 -16.85
CA ARG A 222 23.04 -1.46 -17.61
C ARG A 222 22.13 -1.52 -18.83
N LYS A 223 22.19 -2.61 -19.58
CA LYS A 223 21.31 -2.81 -20.74
C LYS A 223 19.86 -2.91 -20.28
N LEU A 224 19.59 -3.70 -19.24
CA LEU A 224 18.27 -3.91 -18.68
C LEU A 224 17.64 -2.60 -18.20
N SER A 225 18.41 -1.81 -17.42
CA SER A 225 17.96 -0.50 -16.95
C SER A 225 17.62 0.44 -18.11
N THR A 226 18.52 0.56 -19.10
CA THR A 226 18.32 1.44 -20.24
C THR A 226 17.15 0.97 -21.13
N ALA A 227 17.06 -0.33 -21.41
CA ALA A 227 16.01 -0.91 -22.22
C ALA A 227 14.64 -0.75 -21.56
N PHE A 228 14.54 -1.00 -20.25
CA PHE A 228 13.32 -0.81 -19.50
C PHE A 228 12.86 0.66 -19.49
N GLN A 229 13.74 1.60 -19.17
CA GLN A 229 13.37 3.02 -19.11
C GLN A 229 12.88 3.56 -20.46
N ASN A 230 13.41 3.06 -21.56
CA ASN A 230 12.99 3.44 -22.93
C ASN A 230 11.79 2.61 -23.46
N SER A 231 11.34 1.60 -22.73
CA SER A 231 10.19 0.79 -23.11
C SER A 231 8.87 1.53 -22.85
N ALA A 232 7.79 1.07 -23.49
CA ALA A 232 6.45 1.59 -23.22
C ALA A 232 6.05 1.50 -21.73
N ASP A 233 6.52 0.49 -21.01
CA ASP A 233 6.22 0.28 -19.60
C ASP A 233 7.08 1.17 -18.68
N GLY A 234 8.33 1.45 -19.07
CA GLY A 234 9.17 2.44 -18.41
C GLY A 234 8.61 3.86 -18.58
N LEU A 235 8.21 4.24 -19.79
CA LEU A 235 7.55 5.52 -20.07
C LEU A 235 6.23 5.66 -19.31
N TYR A 236 5.45 4.58 -19.21
CA TYR A 236 4.24 4.55 -18.39
C TYR A 236 4.55 4.81 -16.91
N LEU A 237 5.60 4.20 -16.38
CA LEU A 237 6.02 4.40 -14.99
C LEU A 237 6.44 5.86 -14.74
N HIS A 238 7.14 6.49 -15.69
CA HIS A 238 7.43 7.93 -15.64
C HIS A 238 6.17 8.78 -15.65
N ALA A 239 5.18 8.43 -16.50
CA ALA A 239 3.91 9.14 -16.52
C ALA A 239 3.15 9.02 -15.18
N LEU A 240 3.23 7.89 -14.50
CA LEU A 240 2.68 7.73 -13.15
C LEU A 240 3.39 8.62 -12.12
N GLN A 241 4.71 8.75 -12.25
CA GLN A 241 5.51 9.65 -11.41
C GLN A 241 5.10 11.11 -11.60
N ASP A 242 5.01 11.56 -12.86
CA ASP A 242 4.76 12.96 -13.20
C ASP A 242 3.30 13.38 -12.90
N ASN A 243 2.33 12.51 -13.15
CA ASN A 243 0.91 12.85 -13.02
C ASN A 243 0.29 12.50 -11.66
N PHE A 244 0.84 11.50 -10.95
CA PHE A 244 0.25 10.98 -9.71
C PHE A 244 1.20 11.01 -8.52
N GLY A 245 2.42 11.51 -8.69
CA GLY A 245 3.40 11.62 -7.62
C GLY A 245 3.95 10.28 -7.11
N ILE A 246 3.75 9.18 -7.85
CA ILE A 246 4.34 7.87 -7.53
C ILE A 246 5.86 8.01 -7.56
N ARG A 247 6.53 7.47 -6.55
CA ARG A 247 7.98 7.60 -6.41
C ARG A 247 8.67 6.36 -6.93
N THR A 248 9.59 6.55 -7.85
CA THR A 248 10.35 5.44 -8.46
C THR A 248 11.84 5.71 -8.40
N ALA A 249 12.63 4.65 -8.23
CA ALA A 249 14.08 4.69 -8.33
C ALA A 249 14.56 3.39 -8.94
N ILE A 250 15.36 3.47 -10.00
CA ILE A 250 16.00 2.33 -10.64
C ILE A 250 17.51 2.45 -10.54
N SER A 251 18.19 1.38 -10.15
CA SER A 251 19.65 1.28 -10.09
C SER A 251 20.12 -0.02 -10.72
N ALA A 252 21.25 0.05 -11.42
CA ALA A 252 21.97 -1.14 -11.86
C ALA A 252 22.85 -1.64 -10.70
N GLU A 253 22.75 -2.93 -10.40
CA GLU A 253 23.45 -3.58 -9.29
C GLU A 253 24.41 -4.65 -9.85
N GLY A 254 25.58 -4.79 -9.21
CA GLY A 254 26.58 -5.78 -9.60
C GLY A 254 26.23 -7.22 -9.19
N ASP A 255 25.47 -7.39 -8.12
CA ASP A 255 24.98 -8.69 -7.63
C ASP A 255 23.61 -8.54 -6.96
N VAL A 256 22.57 -8.96 -7.66
CA VAL A 256 21.22 -9.13 -7.11
C VAL A 256 20.97 -10.59 -6.81
N ARG A 257 20.31 -10.87 -5.68
CA ARG A 257 20.00 -12.22 -5.23
C ARG A 257 18.50 -12.42 -5.17
N LEU A 258 18.03 -13.43 -5.88
CA LEU A 258 16.64 -13.81 -5.92
C LEU A 258 16.48 -15.19 -5.28
N PRO A 259 15.50 -15.38 -4.38
CA PRO A 259 15.23 -16.68 -3.78
C PRO A 259 14.71 -17.67 -4.81
N ALA A 260 14.60 -18.93 -4.43
CA ALA A 260 13.85 -19.91 -5.16
C ALA A 260 12.35 -19.57 -5.10
N ALA A 261 11.62 -19.84 -6.19
CA ALA A 261 10.17 -19.75 -6.19
C ALA A 261 9.56 -20.82 -5.26
N PRO A 262 8.39 -20.53 -4.68
CA PRO A 262 7.63 -21.56 -4.00
C PRO A 262 7.35 -22.72 -4.95
N SER A 263 7.37 -23.95 -4.43
CA SER A 263 7.16 -25.14 -5.26
C SER A 263 5.78 -25.11 -5.91
N VAL A 264 5.75 -25.42 -7.20
CA VAL A 264 4.50 -25.60 -7.95
C VAL A 264 3.93 -26.99 -7.64
N ILE A 265 2.71 -27.05 -7.12
CA ILE A 265 2.00 -28.30 -6.89
C ILE A 265 1.16 -28.61 -8.13
N VAL A 266 1.57 -29.59 -8.90
CA VAL A 266 0.79 -30.13 -10.00
C VAL A 266 -0.22 -31.14 -9.42
N ARG A 267 -1.52 -30.87 -9.60
CA ARG A 267 -2.59 -31.72 -9.05
C ARG A 267 -3.23 -32.67 -10.06
N THR A 268 -3.31 -32.25 -11.30
CA THR A 268 -4.06 -32.97 -12.34
C THR A 268 -3.28 -33.18 -13.63
N ALA A 269 -2.26 -32.36 -13.91
CA ALA A 269 -1.45 -32.52 -15.09
C ALA A 269 -0.55 -33.76 -14.97
N GLN A 270 -0.53 -34.60 -16.02
CA GLN A 270 0.32 -35.77 -16.14
C GLN A 270 1.20 -35.64 -17.38
N PRO A 271 2.40 -36.23 -17.42
CA PRO A 271 3.21 -36.31 -18.64
C PRO A 271 2.41 -36.94 -19.77
N SER A 272 2.57 -36.48 -21.00
CA SER A 272 1.97 -37.17 -22.16
C SER A 272 2.57 -38.57 -22.31
N ALA A 273 1.76 -39.52 -22.71
CA ALA A 273 2.17 -40.93 -22.84
C ALA A 273 3.43 -41.13 -23.73
N GLU A 274 3.62 -40.25 -24.72
CA GLU A 274 4.78 -40.25 -25.62
C GLU A 274 6.12 -39.92 -24.92
N GLN A 275 6.10 -39.19 -23.83
CA GLN A 275 7.30 -38.88 -23.02
C GLN A 275 7.58 -39.96 -21.96
N ALA A 276 6.57 -40.60 -21.46
CA ALA A 276 6.71 -41.71 -20.50
C ALA A 276 7.44 -42.92 -21.11
N GLU A 277 7.13 -43.25 -22.37
CA GLU A 277 7.77 -44.36 -23.09
C GLU A 277 9.25 -44.11 -23.41
N LYS A 278 9.65 -42.83 -23.61
CA LYS A 278 11.07 -42.46 -23.83
C LYS A 278 11.90 -42.54 -22.56
N THR A 279 11.29 -42.31 -21.42
CA THR A 279 11.99 -42.37 -20.12
C THR A 279 12.24 -43.82 -19.68
N GLU A 280 11.33 -44.73 -19.95
CA GLU A 280 11.53 -46.18 -19.68
C GLU A 280 12.56 -46.82 -20.61
N LYS A 281 12.63 -46.42 -21.89
CA LYS A 281 13.62 -46.94 -22.85
C LYS A 281 15.03 -46.38 -22.68
N GLY A 282 15.20 -45.29 -21.93
CA GLY A 282 16.51 -44.67 -21.64
C GLY A 282 17.23 -45.26 -20.41
N THR A 283 16.60 -46.19 -19.69
CA THR A 283 17.12 -46.77 -18.44
C THR A 283 17.47 -48.24 -18.57
N SER A 284 17.57 -48.76 -19.81
CA SER A 284 17.98 -50.18 -20.08
C SER A 284 19.38 -50.21 -20.67
#